data_be05bafa1eb1d3b6e1f495c546a5215f
#
_entry.id   be05bafa1eb1d3b6e1f495c546a5215f
#
_cell.length_a   1.000
_cell.length_b   1.000
_cell.length_c   1.000
_cell.angle_alpha   90.00
_cell.angle_beta   90.00
_cell.angle_gamma   90.00
#
_symmetry.space_group_name_H-M   'P 1'
#
loop_
_entity.id
_entity.type
_entity.pdbx_description
1 polymer ?
#
loop_
_entity_poly.entity_id
_entity_poly.type
_entity_poly.pdbx_seq_one_letter_code
_entity_poly.pdbx_strand_id
1 'polypeptide(L)'
;LGYENSKKSLVHYPANTYPNQTKALEDNTHFNPYGAYEVAKMVVMGMKQLNLPIVKYLRSDWKDYNPAQPDDFNQFVWYPSVNQDVTKPDGN
;
A
#
# COMPACT_ATOMS: atom_id res chain seq x y z
N LEU A 1 11.84 -3.49 1.79
CA LEU A 1 10.86 -3.88 2.82
C LEU A 1 11.23 -5.17 3.55
N GLY A 2 11.82 -6.13 2.87
CA GLY A 2 12.06 -7.46 3.41
C GLY A 2 10.81 -8.34 3.37
N TYR A 3 11.01 -9.62 3.65
CA TYR A 3 9.95 -10.64 3.48
C TYR A 3 8.72 -10.37 4.35
N GLU A 4 8.92 -10.12 5.64
CA GLU A 4 7.79 -9.94 6.56
C GLU A 4 7.01 -8.66 6.28
N ASN A 5 7.69 -7.56 6.00
CA ASN A 5 7.02 -6.30 5.67
C ASN A 5 6.33 -6.36 4.30
N SER A 6 6.89 -7.12 3.36
CA SER A 6 6.26 -7.33 2.05
C SER A 6 4.92 -8.05 2.17
N LYS A 7 4.80 -9.02 3.07
CA LYS A 7 3.50 -9.66 3.34
C LYS A 7 2.46 -8.66 3.82
N LYS A 8 2.84 -7.72 4.68
CA LYS A 8 1.95 -6.69 5.20
C LYS A 8 1.48 -5.73 4.10
N SER A 9 2.20 -5.66 3.00
CA SER A 9 1.90 -4.78 1.87
C SER A 9 0.94 -5.39 0.85
N LEU A 10 0.65 -6.67 0.97
CA LEU A 10 -0.19 -7.41 0.05
C LEU A 10 -1.53 -7.78 0.68
N VAL A 11 -2.44 -8.28 -0.14
CA VAL A 11 -3.79 -8.65 0.32
C VAL A 11 -3.73 -10.00 1.03
N HIS A 12 -3.21 -9.99 2.26
CA HIS A 12 -3.13 -11.13 3.14
C HIS A 12 -4.02 -10.88 4.36
N TYR A 13 -5.14 -11.56 4.43
CA TYR A 13 -6.10 -11.40 5.53
C TYR A 13 -6.48 -12.76 6.11
N PRO A 14 -6.60 -12.88 7.44
CA PRO A 14 -7.13 -14.09 8.05
C PRO A 14 -8.59 -14.31 7.64
N ALA A 15 -9.06 -15.54 7.79
CA ALA A 15 -10.45 -15.87 7.54
C ALA A 15 -11.36 -14.95 8.37
N ASN A 16 -12.52 -14.63 7.82
CA ASN A 16 -13.56 -13.81 8.46
C ASN A 16 -13.16 -12.37 8.74
N THR A 17 -12.16 -11.83 8.03
CA THR A 17 -11.87 -10.39 8.06
C THR A 17 -12.97 -9.58 7.39
N TYR A 18 -13.55 -10.12 6.32
CA TYR A 18 -14.63 -9.50 5.58
C TYR A 18 -15.88 -10.42 5.56
N PRO A 19 -17.08 -9.85 5.30
CA PRO A 19 -18.28 -10.66 5.15
C PRO A 19 -18.11 -11.72 4.06
N ASN A 20 -18.58 -12.95 4.35
CA ASN A 20 -18.54 -14.09 3.43
C ASN A 20 -17.14 -14.57 3.05
N GLN A 21 -16.12 -14.09 3.74
CA GLN A 21 -14.75 -14.56 3.56
C GLN A 21 -14.48 -15.69 4.57
N THR A 22 -14.76 -16.91 4.18
CA THR A 22 -14.65 -18.09 5.08
C THR A 22 -13.24 -18.66 5.15
N LYS A 23 -12.35 -18.28 4.23
CA LYS A 23 -10.96 -18.73 4.17
C LYS A 23 -10.02 -17.55 4.25
N ALA A 24 -8.79 -17.78 4.74
CA ALA A 24 -7.75 -16.79 4.69
C ALA A 24 -7.44 -16.40 3.24
N LEU A 25 -7.17 -15.12 3.01
CA LEU A 25 -6.70 -14.60 1.74
C LEU A 25 -5.18 -14.50 1.77
N GLU A 26 -4.53 -15.07 0.77
CA GLU A 26 -3.08 -15.02 0.62
C GLU A 26 -2.74 -14.62 -0.82
N ASP A 27 -3.13 -13.40 -1.18
CA ASP A 27 -2.88 -12.85 -2.51
C ASP A 27 -1.49 -12.20 -2.54
N ASN A 28 -0.61 -12.73 -3.38
CA ASN A 28 0.76 -12.24 -3.52
C ASN A 28 0.92 -11.27 -4.71
N THR A 29 -0.18 -10.79 -5.26
CA THR A 29 -0.18 -9.96 -6.48
C THR A 29 -0.70 -8.56 -6.23
N HIS A 30 -1.73 -8.41 -5.41
CA HIS A 30 -2.41 -7.13 -5.20
C HIS A 30 -1.96 -6.46 -3.92
N PHE A 31 -1.60 -5.18 -4.02
CA PHE A 31 -1.27 -4.37 -2.86
C PHE A 31 -2.54 -4.00 -2.09
N ASN A 32 -2.42 -3.97 -0.76
CA ASN A 32 -3.39 -3.27 0.08
C ASN A 32 -3.06 -1.76 0.13
N PRO A 33 -3.89 -0.92 0.78
CA PRO A 33 -3.60 0.52 0.87
C PRO A 33 -2.24 0.86 1.46
N TYR A 34 -1.81 0.14 2.49
CA TYR A 34 -0.48 0.32 3.06
C TYR A 34 0.62 0.04 2.03
N GLY A 35 0.54 -1.10 1.34
CA GLY A 35 1.51 -1.46 0.32
C GLY A 35 1.55 -0.48 -0.82
N ALA A 36 0.40 -0.04 -1.30
CA ALA A 36 0.31 0.96 -2.36
C ALA A 36 1.00 2.28 -1.94
N TYR A 37 0.79 2.71 -0.70
CA TYR A 37 1.40 3.91 -0.16
C TYR A 37 2.92 3.77 -0.06
N GLU A 38 3.42 2.65 0.44
CA GLU A 38 4.85 2.39 0.56
C GLU A 38 5.53 2.31 -0.81
N VAL A 39 4.90 1.64 -1.78
CA VAL A 39 5.44 1.57 -3.14
C VAL A 39 5.45 2.94 -3.82
N ALA A 40 4.42 3.76 -3.60
CA ALA A 40 4.40 5.12 -4.12
C ALA A 40 5.59 5.95 -3.61
N LYS A 41 5.95 5.79 -2.34
CA LYS A 41 7.13 6.45 -1.78
C LYS A 41 8.42 5.98 -2.43
N MET A 42 8.53 4.69 -2.73
CA MET A 42 9.70 4.15 -3.46
C MET A 42 9.80 4.74 -4.87
N VAL A 43 8.68 4.91 -5.55
CA VAL A 43 8.65 5.54 -6.88
C VAL A 43 9.14 6.98 -6.80
N VAL A 44 8.65 7.75 -5.83
CA VAL A 44 9.12 9.14 -5.62
C VAL A 44 10.61 9.17 -5.31
N MET A 45 11.10 8.25 -4.47
CA MET A 45 12.52 8.13 -4.18
C MET A 45 13.34 7.94 -5.46
N GLY A 46 12.88 7.06 -6.35
CA GLY A 46 13.52 6.84 -7.66
C GLY A 46 13.51 8.08 -8.53
N MET A 47 12.39 8.82 -8.56
CA MET A 47 12.31 10.09 -9.29
C MET A 47 13.32 11.11 -8.78
N LYS A 48 13.51 11.20 -7.47
CA LYS A 48 14.50 12.10 -6.87
C LYS A 48 15.93 11.69 -7.24
N GLN A 49 16.23 10.40 -7.20
CA GLN A 49 17.53 9.88 -7.58
C GLN A 49 17.89 10.18 -9.04
N LEU A 50 16.88 10.18 -9.91
CA LEU A 50 17.05 10.49 -11.33
C LEU A 50 16.96 11.99 -11.63
N ASN A 51 16.72 12.83 -10.64
CA ASN A 51 16.57 14.29 -10.80
C ASN A 51 15.52 14.68 -11.84
N LEU A 52 14.37 13.97 -11.85
CA LEU A 52 13.30 14.27 -12.79
C LEU A 52 12.68 15.65 -12.48
N PRO A 53 12.30 16.43 -13.52
CA PRO A 53 11.73 17.77 -13.30
C PRO A 53 10.49 17.80 -12.44
N ILE A 54 9.67 16.74 -12.44
CA ILE A 54 8.45 16.65 -11.64
C ILE A 54 8.71 16.72 -10.14
N VAL A 55 9.92 16.42 -9.70
CA VAL A 55 10.31 16.44 -8.27
C VAL A 55 10.09 17.81 -7.64
N LYS A 56 10.19 18.90 -8.42
CA LYS A 56 9.94 20.26 -7.91
C LYS A 56 8.51 20.47 -7.40
N TYR A 57 7.57 19.60 -7.77
CA TYR A 57 6.18 19.68 -7.33
C TYR A 57 5.88 18.83 -6.09
N LEU A 58 6.89 18.18 -5.50
CA LEU A 58 6.69 17.46 -4.25
C LEU A 58 6.22 18.41 -3.16
N ARG A 59 5.39 17.88 -2.27
CA ARG A 59 4.96 18.63 -1.08
C ARG A 59 6.18 19.07 -0.26
N SER A 60 6.08 20.23 0.35
CA SER A 60 7.14 20.77 1.19
C SER A 60 7.44 19.92 2.43
N ASP A 61 6.47 19.12 2.86
CA ASP A 61 6.59 18.21 4.00
C ASP A 61 7.08 16.80 3.62
N TRP A 62 7.51 16.61 2.37
CA TRP A 62 8.10 15.33 1.94
C TRP A 62 9.34 15.03 2.75
N LYS A 63 9.42 13.80 3.26
CA LYS A 63 10.60 13.27 3.94
C LYS A 63 11.18 12.13 3.13
N ASP A 64 12.52 12.05 3.10
CA ASP A 64 13.20 10.99 2.39
C ASP A 64 12.76 9.62 2.96
N TYR A 65 12.52 8.69 2.04
CA TYR A 65 12.00 7.38 2.36
C TYR A 65 13.14 6.34 2.37
N ASN A 66 13.14 5.49 3.38
CA ASN A 66 14.04 4.35 3.47
C ASN A 66 13.24 3.05 3.40
N PRO A 67 13.34 2.27 2.30
CA PRO A 67 12.58 1.01 2.17
C PRO A 67 12.92 -0.03 3.24
N ALA A 68 14.10 0.03 3.86
CA ALA A 68 14.47 -0.85 4.95
C ALA A 68 13.79 -0.50 6.27
N GLN A 69 13.25 0.72 6.36
CA GLN A 69 12.52 1.23 7.53
C GLN A 69 11.17 1.80 7.07
N PRO A 70 10.23 0.95 6.62
CA PRO A 70 8.93 1.42 6.15
C PRO A 70 8.13 2.03 7.28
N ASP A 71 7.04 2.72 6.93
CA ASP A 71 6.11 3.23 7.93
C ASP A 71 5.60 2.07 8.81
N ASP A 72 5.32 2.37 10.09
CA ASP A 72 4.79 1.37 11.00
C ASP A 72 3.39 0.93 10.56
N PHE A 73 3.26 -0.33 10.21
CA PHE A 73 2.00 -0.91 9.76
C PHE A 73 0.88 -0.71 10.78
N ASN A 74 1.20 -0.82 12.06
CA ASN A 74 0.20 -0.71 13.14
C ASN A 74 -0.25 0.74 13.38
N GLN A 75 0.52 1.73 12.93
CA GLN A 75 0.18 3.14 13.06
C GLN A 75 -0.31 3.75 11.74
N PHE A 76 -0.31 2.98 10.66
CA PHE A 76 -0.79 3.45 9.37
C PHE A 76 -2.29 3.73 9.41
N VAL A 77 -2.69 4.91 8.94
CA VAL A 77 -4.09 5.30 8.91
C VAL A 77 -4.79 4.70 7.70
N TRP A 78 -5.72 3.79 7.96
CA TRP A 78 -6.50 3.11 6.93
C TRP A 78 -7.75 3.93 6.63
N TYR A 79 -7.68 4.77 5.59
CA TYR A 79 -8.85 5.53 5.17
C TYR A 79 -9.86 4.60 4.52
N PRO A 80 -11.16 4.77 4.84
CA PRO A 80 -12.19 3.99 4.16
C PRO A 80 -12.26 4.33 2.68
N SER A 81 -12.66 3.34 1.87
CA SER A 81 -12.91 3.59 0.46
C SER A 81 -14.04 4.59 0.29
N VAL A 82 -13.88 5.54 -0.63
CA VAL A 82 -14.94 6.50 -0.96
C VAL A 82 -16.14 5.81 -1.62
N ASN A 83 -15.90 4.67 -2.24
CA ASN A 83 -16.96 3.84 -2.82
C ASN A 83 -17.03 2.53 -2.02
N GLN A 84 -17.99 2.47 -1.11
CA GLN A 84 -18.16 1.32 -0.21
C GLN A 84 -19.21 0.32 -0.70
N ASP A 85 -19.56 0.38 -1.98
CA ASP A 85 -20.48 -0.59 -2.55
C ASP A 85 -19.83 -1.98 -2.48
N VAL A 86 -20.52 -2.91 -1.82
CA VAL A 86 -20.09 -4.30 -1.67
C VAL A 86 -20.44 -5.15 -2.91
N THR A 87 -21.14 -4.59 -3.88
CA THR A 87 -21.46 -5.27 -5.12
C THR A 87 -20.19 -5.39 -5.97
N LYS A 88 -19.84 -6.61 -6.33
CA LYS A 88 -18.70 -6.85 -7.20
C LYS A 88 -18.97 -6.26 -8.59
N PRO A 89 -18.07 -5.45 -9.15
CA PRO A 89 -18.24 -4.93 -10.50
C PRO A 89 -18.30 -6.07 -11.53
N ASP A 90 -19.09 -5.86 -12.58
CA ASP A 90 -19.15 -6.81 -13.68
C ASP A 90 -17.78 -6.98 -14.33
N GLY A 91 -17.43 -8.21 -14.66
CA GLY A 91 -16.16 -8.53 -15.30
C GLY A 91 -14.96 -8.75 -14.36
N ASN A 92 -15.19 -8.66 -13.07
CA ASN A 92 -14.15 -8.91 -12.06
C ASN A 92 -14.33 -10.25 -11.36
#